data_59c4ad8f83e2d7565542b0c898b9b70e
#
_entry.id   59c4ad8f83e2d7565542b0c898b9b70e
#
_cell.length_a   1.000
_cell.length_b   1.000
_cell.length_c   1.000
_cell.angle_alpha   90.00
_cell.angle_beta   90.00
_cell.angle_gamma   90.00
#
_symmetry.space_group_name_H-M   'P 1'
#
loop_
_entity.id
_entity.type
_entity.pdbx_description
1 polymer ?
#
loop_
_entity_poly.entity_id
_entity_poly.type
_entity_poly.pdbx_seq_one_letter_code
_entity_poly.pdbx_strand_id
1 'polypeptide(L)' 'MEELSRQVLKLFIAMGAESLDLHTLFEAGGNDPASRQRVLDVVTRLADTGYLESRGSDFYSLTDKGRSAVR' A
#
# COMPACT_ATOMS: atom_id res chain seq x y z
N MET A 1 -12.67 6.32 -0.57
CA MET A 1 -11.43 5.56 -0.91
C MET A 1 -11.84 4.22 -1.49
N GLU A 2 -11.26 3.84 -2.59
CA GLU A 2 -11.63 2.58 -3.22
C GLU A 2 -11.13 1.38 -2.41
N GLU A 3 -11.75 0.23 -2.67
CA GLU A 3 -11.50 -0.97 -1.88
C GLU A 3 -10.04 -1.43 -1.92
N LEU A 4 -9.43 -1.44 -3.10
CA LEU A 4 -8.03 -1.89 -3.20
C LEU A 4 -7.08 -0.97 -2.43
N SER A 5 -7.33 0.34 -2.46
CA SER A 5 -6.54 1.30 -1.69
C SER A 5 -6.62 0.98 -0.21
N ARG A 6 -7.81 0.69 0.28
CA ARG A 6 -8.00 0.33 1.70
C ARG A 6 -7.32 -0.99 2.03
N GLN A 7 -7.40 -1.98 1.13
CA GLN A 7 -6.74 -3.26 1.36
C GLN A 7 -5.23 -3.10 1.47
N VAL A 8 -4.64 -2.25 0.63
CA VAL A 8 -3.21 -1.98 0.70
C VAL A 8 -2.83 -1.37 2.04
N LEU A 9 -3.58 -0.34 2.47
CA LEU A 9 -3.29 0.32 3.75
C LEU A 9 -3.52 -0.63 4.93
N LYS A 10 -4.59 -1.42 4.87
CA LYS A 10 -4.91 -2.36 5.95
C LYS A 10 -3.85 -3.45 6.09
N LEU A 11 -3.15 -3.79 5.01
CA LEU A 11 -2.11 -4.80 5.08
C LEU A 11 -1.01 -4.40 6.05
N PHE A 12 -0.63 -3.12 6.06
CA PHE A 12 0.35 -2.62 7.03
C PHE A 12 -0.13 -2.86 8.45
N ILE A 13 -1.40 -2.56 8.72
CA ILE A 13 -1.98 -2.74 10.05
C ILE A 13 -2.01 -4.23 10.41
N ALA A 14 -2.48 -5.07 9.50
CA ALA A 14 -2.61 -6.50 9.74
C ALA A 14 -1.26 -7.16 10.03
N MET A 15 -0.20 -6.70 9.38
CA MET A 15 1.13 -7.24 9.57
C MET A 15 1.90 -6.55 10.69
N GLY A 16 1.31 -5.52 11.29
CA GLY A 16 1.97 -4.78 12.35
C GLY A 16 3.26 -4.11 11.90
N ALA A 17 3.33 -3.72 10.63
CA ALA A 17 4.54 -3.16 10.04
C ALA A 17 4.36 -1.71 9.67
N GLU A 18 5.40 -0.90 9.89
CA GLU A 18 5.40 0.48 9.44
C GLU A 18 5.86 0.59 7.99
N SER A 19 6.70 -0.35 7.55
CA SER A 19 7.22 -0.38 6.18
C SER A 19 7.04 -1.76 5.58
N LEU A 20 6.63 -1.80 4.33
CA LEU A 20 6.50 -3.04 3.57
C LEU A 20 7.07 -2.81 2.17
N ASP A 21 7.65 -3.86 1.60
CA ASP A 21 8.14 -3.79 0.24
C ASP A 21 6.98 -3.99 -0.75
N LEU A 22 7.18 -3.55 -1.99
CA LEU A 22 6.15 -3.63 -3.02
C LEU A 22 5.71 -5.08 -3.28
N HIS A 23 6.66 -6.01 -3.23
CA HIS A 23 6.34 -7.42 -3.46
C HIS A 23 5.30 -7.92 -2.44
N THR A 24 5.47 -7.57 -1.18
CA THR A 24 4.51 -7.91 -0.13
C THR A 24 3.18 -7.22 -0.37
N LEU A 25 3.19 -5.98 -0.84
CA LEU A 25 1.95 -5.23 -1.10
C LEU A 25 1.12 -5.85 -2.22
N PHE A 26 1.73 -6.58 -3.14
CA PHE A 26 0.98 -7.29 -4.18
C PHE A 26 -0.01 -8.29 -3.59
N GLU A 27 0.24 -8.78 -2.37
CA GLU A 27 -0.67 -9.73 -1.73
C GLU A 27 -2.04 -9.13 -1.45
N ALA A 28 -2.13 -7.81 -1.37
CA ALA A 28 -3.41 -7.14 -1.15
C ALA A 28 -4.34 -7.31 -2.34
N GLY A 29 -3.81 -7.41 -3.55
CA GLY A 29 -4.62 -7.45 -4.76
C GLY A 29 -4.47 -8.71 -5.60
N GLY A 30 -3.51 -9.57 -5.27
CA GLY A 30 -3.23 -10.76 -6.05
C GLY A 30 -1.90 -10.67 -6.78
N ASN A 31 -1.39 -11.81 -7.22
CA ASN A 31 -0.06 -11.91 -7.81
C ASN A 31 -0.04 -12.09 -9.34
N ASP A 32 -1.19 -12.14 -9.98
CA ASP A 32 -1.19 -12.21 -11.44
C ASP A 32 -0.78 -10.85 -12.03
N PRO A 33 -0.26 -10.80 -13.27
CA PRO A 33 0.25 -9.56 -13.84
C PRO A 33 -0.72 -8.39 -13.83
N ALA A 34 -1.99 -8.63 -14.13
CA ALA A 34 -2.99 -7.57 -14.16
C ALA A 34 -3.24 -7.02 -12.76
N SER A 35 -3.29 -7.90 -11.75
CA SER A 35 -3.51 -7.49 -10.37
C SER A 35 -2.31 -6.72 -9.82
N ARG A 36 -1.09 -7.16 -10.18
CA ARG A 36 0.12 -6.45 -9.78
C ARG A 36 0.13 -5.03 -10.32
N GLN A 37 -0.30 -4.86 -11.56
CA GLN A 37 -0.34 -3.53 -12.17
C GLN A 37 -1.31 -2.63 -11.41
N ARG A 38 -2.47 -3.16 -11.02
CA ARG A 38 -3.46 -2.41 -10.25
C ARG A 38 -2.91 -2.00 -8.88
N VAL A 39 -2.21 -2.93 -8.20
CA VAL A 39 -1.60 -2.62 -6.91
C VAL A 39 -0.53 -1.54 -7.08
N LEU A 40 0.29 -1.64 -8.11
CA LEU A 40 1.33 -0.64 -8.36
C LEU A 40 0.71 0.74 -8.60
N ASP A 41 -0.36 0.81 -9.39
CA ASP A 41 -1.04 2.07 -9.64
C ASP A 41 -1.62 2.67 -8.36
N VAL A 42 -2.21 1.82 -7.53
CA VAL A 42 -2.79 2.24 -6.25
C VAL A 42 -1.70 2.73 -5.30
N VAL A 43 -0.61 1.98 -5.18
CA VAL A 43 0.50 2.34 -4.30
C VAL A 43 1.09 3.68 -4.72
N THR A 44 1.29 3.88 -6.03
CA THR A 44 1.81 5.14 -6.55
C THR A 44 0.88 6.29 -6.18
N ARG A 45 -0.42 6.10 -6.36
CA ARG A 45 -1.41 7.13 -6.02
C ARG A 45 -1.43 7.43 -4.53
N LEU A 46 -1.34 6.39 -3.70
CA LEU A 46 -1.33 6.57 -2.24
C LEU A 46 -0.07 7.32 -1.80
N ALA A 47 1.05 7.06 -2.44
CA ALA A 47 2.28 7.79 -2.14
C ALA A 47 2.15 9.26 -2.57
N ASP A 48 1.58 9.51 -3.75
CA ASP A 48 1.39 10.87 -4.26
C ASP A 48 0.45 11.69 -3.40
N THR A 49 -0.52 11.03 -2.75
CA THR A 49 -1.53 11.74 -1.95
C THR A 49 -1.22 11.71 -0.45
N GLY A 50 -0.06 11.18 -0.06
CA GLY A 50 0.40 11.26 1.32
C GLY A 50 -0.05 10.15 2.25
N TYR A 51 -0.76 9.14 1.76
CA TYR A 51 -1.16 8.00 2.59
C TYR A 51 -0.03 7.01 2.80
N LEU A 52 0.92 6.98 1.87
CA LEU A 52 2.14 6.21 1.99
C LEU A 52 3.31 7.13 1.69
N GLU A 53 4.50 6.70 2.12
CA GLU A 53 5.72 7.42 1.80
C GLU A 53 6.71 6.44 1.18
N SER A 54 7.26 6.79 0.02
CA SER A 54 8.26 5.97 -0.64
C SER A 54 9.58 6.07 0.13
N ARG A 55 10.17 4.92 0.44
CA ARG A 55 11.42 4.85 1.21
C ARG A 55 12.59 4.38 0.36
N GLY A 56 12.39 4.30 -0.96
CA GLY A 56 13.42 3.78 -1.86
C GLY A 56 13.43 2.27 -1.90
N SER A 57 14.10 1.69 -2.90
CA SER A 57 14.25 0.24 -3.06
C SER A 57 12.92 -0.51 -2.94
N ASP A 58 11.86 0.06 -3.48
CA ASP A 58 10.52 -0.51 -3.48
C ASP A 58 9.88 -0.66 -2.11
N PHE A 59 10.41 -0.01 -1.08
CA PHE A 59 9.79 0.01 0.24
C PHE A 59 8.90 1.24 0.40
N TYR A 60 7.79 1.06 1.12
CA TYR A 60 6.83 2.11 1.41
C TYR A 60 6.48 2.07 2.88
N SER A 61 6.29 3.25 3.48
CA SER A 61 5.90 3.37 4.88
C SER A 61 4.48 3.90 4.98
N LEU A 62 3.75 3.40 5.98
CA LEU A 62 2.41 3.91 6.28
C LEU A 62 2.55 5.23 7.04
N THR A 63 1.94 6.28 6.52
CA THR A 63 1.95 7.59 7.17
C THR A 63 0.83 7.69 8.20
N ASP A 64 0.84 8.72 9.01
CA ASP A 64 -0.25 8.96 9.95
C ASP A 64 -1.58 9.15 9.20
N LYS A 65 -1.54 9.84 8.07
CA LYS A 65 -2.71 10.01 7.22
C LYS A 65 -3.24 8.66 6.73
N GLY A 66 -2.33 7.77 6.30
CA GLY A 66 -2.73 6.44 5.86
C GLY A 66 -3.32 5.61 6.98
N ARG A 67 -2.71 5.67 8.15
CA ARG A 67 -3.22 4.94 9.31
C ARG A 67 -4.61 5.42 9.70
N SER A 68 -4.82 6.73 9.70
CA SER A 68 -6.13 7.31 10.03
C SER A 68 -7.21 6.92 9.03
N ALA A 69 -6.84 6.72 7.78
CA ALA A 69 -7.81 6.40 6.74
C ALA A 69 -8.43 5.01 6.89
N VAL A 70 -7.75 4.10 7.58
CA VAL A 70 -8.22 2.71 7.73
C VAL A 70 -8.37 2.29 9.20
N ARG A 71 -8.35 3.26 10.07
CA ARG A 71 -8.50 3.01 11.49
C ARG A 71 -9.93 2.57 11.85
#